data_b9da8b3d97af9e997b7c41eac628d311
#
_entry.id   b9da8b3d97af9e997b7c41eac628d311
#
_cell.length_a   1.000
_cell.length_b   1.000
_cell.length_c   1.000
_cell.angle_alpha   90.00
_cell.angle_beta   90.00
_cell.angle_gamma   90.00
#
_symmetry.space_group_name_H-M   'P 1'
#
loop_
_entity.id
_entity.type
_entity.pdbx_description
1 polymer ?
#
loop_
_entity_poly.entity_id
_entity_poly.type
_entity_poly.pdbx_seq_one_letter_code
_entity_poly.pdbx_strand_id
1 'polypeptide(L)'
;MKEIIPGTTEASLEKHLPVYFVDGNMVHVSVGEVEHPMTPEHYIEWVSIQTNAGNQRKMLKPGDKPQVSFALCEGEKLEAVYAYCNLHSLWKTDYQEELVCDLQPVDTKTLENYVVCKCNNVSYFDILDAIQGNSNITDLLAVFDKVKETTKCSTGCGGCYDKVIKIISETMNR
;
A
#
# COMPACT_ATOMS: atom_id res chain seq x y z
N MET A 1 -3.04 37.07 -1.00
CA MET A 1 -3.67 35.76 -0.76
C MET A 1 -2.89 35.07 0.35
N LYS A 2 -3.54 34.51 1.38
CA LYS A 2 -2.83 33.66 2.36
C LYS A 2 -2.51 32.33 1.67
N GLU A 3 -1.26 31.94 1.76
CA GLU A 3 -0.84 30.60 1.33
C GLU A 3 -1.47 29.55 2.26
N ILE A 4 -2.10 28.52 1.70
CA ILE A 4 -2.68 27.42 2.45
C ILE A 4 -1.62 26.32 2.48
N ILE A 5 -1.05 26.06 3.65
CA ILE A 5 -0.05 25.02 3.87
C ILE A 5 -0.77 23.75 4.31
N PRO A 6 -0.60 22.63 3.61
CA PRO A 6 -1.25 21.36 3.98
C PRO A 6 -0.82 20.86 5.37
N GLY A 7 -1.76 20.27 6.11
CA GLY A 7 -1.48 19.61 7.39
C GLY A 7 -1.13 20.55 8.56
N THR A 8 -1.44 21.83 8.46
CA THR A 8 -1.14 22.81 9.54
C THR A 8 -2.22 22.96 10.59
N THR A 9 -3.36 22.30 10.42
CA THR A 9 -4.48 22.35 11.35
C THR A 9 -4.37 21.22 12.37
N GLU A 10 -4.64 21.50 13.65
CA GLU A 10 -4.72 20.48 14.70
C GLU A 10 -5.98 19.63 14.50
N ALA A 11 -5.83 18.54 13.77
CA ALA A 11 -6.89 17.56 13.53
C ALA A 11 -6.29 16.16 13.40
N SER A 12 -7.11 15.13 13.55
CA SER A 12 -6.69 13.74 13.43
C SER A 12 -6.19 13.43 12.02
N LEU A 13 -4.92 13.08 11.88
CA LEU A 13 -4.30 12.65 10.62
C LEU A 13 -5.05 11.46 10.02
N GLU A 14 -5.42 10.48 10.85
CA GLU A 14 -6.11 9.25 10.44
C GLU A 14 -7.44 9.48 9.70
N LYS A 15 -8.09 10.64 9.94
CA LYS A 15 -9.38 11.00 9.31
C LYS A 15 -9.25 11.96 8.13
N HIS A 16 -8.14 12.67 8.00
CA HIS A 16 -8.02 13.77 7.03
C HIS A 16 -7.00 13.50 5.94
N LEU A 17 -5.96 12.70 6.24
CA LEU A 17 -4.91 12.42 5.26
C LEU A 17 -5.49 11.61 4.10
N PRO A 18 -5.41 12.08 2.84
CA PRO A 18 -5.87 11.30 1.71
C PRO A 18 -4.99 10.06 1.52
N VAL A 19 -5.63 8.90 1.43
CA VAL A 19 -5.02 7.61 1.09
C VAL A 19 -5.39 7.29 -0.34
N TYR A 20 -4.48 6.71 -1.10
CA TYR A 20 -4.71 6.37 -2.50
C TYR A 20 -4.11 5.03 -2.87
N PHE A 21 -4.62 4.43 -3.94
CA PHE A 21 -3.96 3.36 -4.67
C PHE A 21 -4.15 3.57 -6.18
N VAL A 22 -3.21 3.06 -6.96
CA VAL A 22 -3.22 3.16 -8.41
C VAL A 22 -3.49 1.79 -9.01
N ASP A 23 -4.50 1.70 -9.86
CA ASP A 23 -4.85 0.49 -10.61
C ASP A 23 -4.81 0.81 -12.11
N GLY A 24 -3.76 0.38 -12.78
CA GLY A 24 -3.49 0.75 -14.17
C GLY A 24 -3.38 2.26 -14.35
N ASN A 25 -4.33 2.85 -15.08
CA ASN A 25 -4.42 4.30 -15.28
C ASN A 25 -5.44 4.98 -14.36
N MET A 26 -5.98 4.28 -13.36
CA MET A 26 -6.94 4.82 -12.42
C MET A 26 -6.28 5.09 -11.06
N VAL A 27 -6.49 6.28 -10.52
CA VAL A 27 -6.11 6.66 -9.16
C VAL A 27 -7.37 6.68 -8.30
N HIS A 28 -7.45 5.79 -7.33
CA HIS A 28 -8.53 5.73 -6.36
C HIS A 28 -8.09 6.41 -5.07
N VAL A 29 -8.88 7.37 -4.60
CA VAL A 29 -8.57 8.16 -3.40
C VAL A 29 -9.68 8.00 -2.39
N SER A 30 -9.31 7.74 -1.13
CA SER A 30 -10.17 7.80 0.04
C SER A 30 -9.60 8.83 1.02
N VAL A 31 -10.45 9.64 1.65
CA VAL A 31 -9.99 10.59 2.66
C VAL A 31 -10.11 9.96 4.04
N GLY A 32 -8.94 9.76 4.66
CA GLY A 32 -8.76 9.10 5.95
C GLY A 32 -8.65 7.57 5.84
N GLU A 33 -7.82 6.98 6.68
CA GLU A 33 -7.83 5.54 6.95
C GLU A 33 -9.12 5.16 7.70
N VAL A 34 -9.57 6.04 8.60
CA VAL A 34 -10.90 6.03 9.19
C VAL A 34 -11.75 7.03 8.41
N GLU A 35 -12.88 6.58 7.90
CA GLU A 35 -13.74 7.38 7.03
C GLU A 35 -14.07 8.76 7.63
N HIS A 36 -13.77 9.82 6.88
CA HIS A 36 -14.04 11.19 7.28
C HIS A 36 -15.56 11.45 7.36
N PRO A 37 -16.07 12.16 8.39
CA PRO A 37 -17.47 12.54 8.43
C PRO A 37 -17.85 13.41 7.22
N MET A 38 -19.10 13.24 6.75
CA MET A 38 -19.63 13.97 5.60
C MET A 38 -20.99 14.60 5.97
N THR A 39 -21.00 15.38 7.07
CA THR A 39 -22.17 16.13 7.53
C THR A 39 -22.18 17.54 6.93
N PRO A 40 -23.33 18.26 6.94
CA PRO A 40 -23.38 19.65 6.44
C PRO A 40 -22.39 20.59 7.13
N GLU A 41 -22.08 20.35 8.41
CA GLU A 41 -21.20 21.18 9.22
C GLU A 41 -19.72 20.78 9.04
N HIS A 42 -19.45 19.49 8.72
CA HIS A 42 -18.10 18.94 8.65
C HIS A 42 -18.00 17.91 7.53
N TYR A 43 -17.36 18.27 6.41
CA TYR A 43 -17.21 17.42 5.25
C TYR A 43 -15.98 17.77 4.41
N ILE A 44 -15.58 16.85 3.55
CA ILE A 44 -14.56 17.08 2.52
C ILE A 44 -15.24 17.78 1.35
N GLU A 45 -14.85 19.02 1.07
CA GLU A 45 -15.40 19.80 -0.03
C GLU A 45 -14.90 19.33 -1.40
N TRP A 46 -13.65 18.92 -1.46
CA TRP A 46 -13.05 18.44 -2.70
C TRP A 46 -11.82 17.56 -2.45
N VAL A 47 -11.56 16.72 -3.44
CA VAL A 47 -10.34 15.94 -3.58
C VAL A 47 -9.69 16.29 -4.92
N SER A 48 -8.37 16.39 -4.96
CA SER A 48 -7.61 16.71 -6.17
C SER A 48 -6.37 15.85 -6.27
N ILE A 49 -5.99 15.50 -7.47
CA ILE A 49 -4.67 14.94 -7.76
C ILE A 49 -3.83 15.98 -8.51
N GLN A 50 -2.55 16.00 -8.20
CA GLN A 50 -1.51 16.70 -8.95
C GLN A 50 -0.78 15.67 -9.79
N THR A 51 -0.53 16.00 -11.04
CA THR A 51 0.24 15.17 -11.97
C THR A 51 1.29 16.03 -12.68
N ASN A 52 2.23 15.40 -13.37
CA ASN A 52 3.20 16.09 -14.24
C ASN A 52 2.56 16.90 -15.39
N ALA A 53 1.27 16.63 -15.70
CA ALA A 53 0.53 17.31 -16.75
C ALA A 53 -0.44 18.39 -16.22
N GLY A 54 -0.68 18.46 -14.91
CA GLY A 54 -1.58 19.43 -14.28
C GLY A 54 -2.38 18.86 -13.12
N ASN A 55 -3.56 19.42 -12.87
CA ASN A 55 -4.42 19.05 -11.76
C ASN A 55 -5.77 18.54 -12.23
N GLN A 56 -6.28 17.50 -11.56
CA GLN A 56 -7.68 17.09 -11.66
C GLN A 56 -8.34 17.26 -10.29
N ARG A 57 -9.61 17.71 -10.26
CA ARG A 57 -10.37 17.94 -9.03
C ARG A 57 -11.78 17.42 -9.14
N LYS A 58 -12.27 16.82 -8.05
CA LYS A 58 -13.68 16.44 -7.87
C LYS A 58 -14.24 17.07 -6.62
N MET A 59 -15.41 17.72 -6.77
CA MET A 59 -16.16 18.32 -5.66
C MET A 59 -17.03 17.27 -5.01
N LEU A 60 -17.12 17.33 -3.68
CA LEU A 60 -17.98 16.49 -2.87
C LEU A 60 -19.01 17.34 -2.11
N LYS A 61 -20.07 16.71 -1.66
CA LYS A 61 -21.15 17.33 -0.88
C LYS A 61 -21.38 16.55 0.40
N PRO A 62 -22.00 17.18 1.43
CA PRO A 62 -22.49 16.44 2.60
C PRO A 62 -23.35 15.25 2.18
N GLY A 63 -23.07 14.09 2.78
CA GLY A 63 -23.75 12.83 2.46
C GLY A 63 -23.09 11.99 1.35
N ASP A 64 -22.15 12.55 0.58
CA ASP A 64 -21.34 11.77 -0.35
C ASP A 64 -20.35 10.90 0.42
N LYS A 65 -19.84 9.84 -0.21
CA LYS A 65 -18.68 9.13 0.35
C LYS A 65 -17.41 9.95 0.09
N PRO A 66 -16.47 10.04 1.06
CA PRO A 66 -15.21 10.76 0.88
C PRO A 66 -14.21 9.95 0.04
N GLN A 67 -14.69 9.46 -1.11
CA GLN A 67 -13.96 8.59 -2.04
C GLN A 67 -14.20 9.08 -3.46
N VAL A 68 -13.12 9.14 -4.24
CA VAL A 68 -13.17 9.54 -5.66
C VAL A 68 -12.14 8.76 -6.46
N SER A 69 -12.35 8.68 -7.78
CA SER A 69 -11.39 8.07 -8.70
C SER A 69 -11.07 9.03 -9.82
N PHE A 70 -9.82 9.06 -10.27
CA PHE A 70 -9.33 9.87 -11.37
C PHE A 70 -8.72 8.96 -12.44
N ALA A 71 -8.86 9.33 -13.69
CA ALA A 71 -8.18 8.66 -14.78
C ALA A 71 -6.93 9.45 -15.18
N LEU A 72 -5.80 8.77 -15.30
CA LEU A 72 -4.57 9.33 -15.87
C LEU A 72 -4.54 9.09 -17.38
N CYS A 73 -4.15 10.11 -18.12
CA CYS A 73 -3.87 9.98 -19.54
C CYS A 73 -2.54 9.23 -19.76
N GLU A 74 -2.31 8.81 -21.00
CA GLU A 74 -1.04 8.17 -21.37
C GLU A 74 0.15 9.12 -21.10
N GLY A 75 1.13 8.64 -20.34
CA GLY A 75 2.30 9.42 -19.92
C GLY A 75 2.06 10.37 -18.75
N GLU A 76 0.82 10.48 -18.24
CA GLU A 76 0.51 11.24 -17.03
C GLU A 76 0.92 10.47 -15.78
N LYS A 77 1.65 11.13 -14.88
CA LYS A 77 2.16 10.55 -13.63
C LYS A 77 1.63 11.29 -12.44
N LEU A 78 1.11 10.55 -11.45
CA LEU A 78 0.70 11.11 -10.17
C LEU A 78 1.91 11.66 -9.41
N GLU A 79 1.77 12.85 -8.81
CA GLU A 79 2.78 13.49 -7.96
C GLU A 79 2.29 13.66 -6.52
N ALA A 80 1.02 14.02 -6.35
CA ALA A 80 0.44 14.19 -5.03
C ALA A 80 -1.10 14.11 -5.07
N VAL A 81 -1.67 13.81 -3.92
CA VAL A 81 -3.11 13.80 -3.67
C VAL A 81 -3.45 14.82 -2.61
N TYR A 82 -4.52 15.58 -2.80
CA TYR A 82 -4.99 16.60 -1.90
C TYR A 82 -6.44 16.38 -1.52
N ALA A 83 -6.78 16.69 -0.26
CA ALA A 83 -8.14 16.76 0.22
C ALA A 83 -8.36 18.07 0.99
N TYR A 84 -9.52 18.68 0.84
CA TYR A 84 -9.87 19.89 1.57
C TYR A 84 -11.11 19.67 2.43
N CYS A 85 -10.91 19.79 3.73
CA CYS A 85 -11.98 19.77 4.72
C CYS A 85 -12.43 21.21 5.01
N ASN A 86 -13.74 21.47 5.05
CA ASN A 86 -14.31 22.79 5.33
C ASN A 86 -13.90 23.36 6.70
N LEU A 87 -13.62 22.50 7.69
CA LEU A 87 -13.18 22.91 9.03
C LEU A 87 -11.66 22.87 9.22
N HIS A 88 -11.00 21.85 8.64
CA HIS A 88 -9.61 21.52 8.93
C HIS A 88 -8.65 21.80 7.75
N SER A 89 -9.13 22.58 6.77
CA SER A 89 -8.29 23.09 5.67
C SER A 89 -7.71 21.99 4.76
N LEU A 90 -6.54 22.21 4.20
CA LEU A 90 -5.90 21.41 3.16
C LEU A 90 -5.02 20.30 3.74
N TRP A 91 -5.15 19.12 3.19
CA TRP A 91 -4.34 17.94 3.49
C TRP A 91 -3.69 17.41 2.22
N LYS A 92 -2.49 16.84 2.36
CA LYS A 92 -1.69 16.37 1.23
C LYS A 92 -1.02 15.04 1.57
N THR A 93 -1.00 14.15 0.59
CA THR A 93 -0.15 12.96 0.56
C THR A 93 0.66 13.02 -0.72
N ASP A 94 1.99 13.00 -0.59
CA ASP A 94 2.87 12.92 -1.75
C ASP A 94 2.80 11.52 -2.37
N TYR A 95 2.85 11.46 -3.69
CA TYR A 95 3.02 10.19 -4.37
C TYR A 95 4.37 9.62 -3.97
N GLN A 96 4.33 8.50 -3.33
CA GLN A 96 5.49 7.65 -3.18
C GLN A 96 5.40 6.69 -4.37
N GLU A 97 6.34 6.81 -5.28
CA GLU A 97 6.59 5.71 -6.18
C GLU A 97 6.81 4.52 -5.25
N GLU A 98 5.76 3.69 -5.05
CA GLU A 98 6.03 2.36 -4.54
C GLU A 98 7.19 1.92 -5.42
N LEU A 99 8.30 1.57 -4.78
CA LEU A 99 9.29 0.76 -5.45
C LEU A 99 8.49 -0.47 -5.91
N VAL A 100 7.80 -0.31 -7.04
CA VAL A 100 7.44 -1.42 -7.87
C VAL A 100 8.82 -2.01 -8.09
N CYS A 101 9.16 -2.98 -7.28
CA CYS A 101 10.19 -3.92 -7.67
C CYS A 101 9.76 -4.23 -9.09
N ASP A 102 10.44 -3.61 -10.04
CA ASP A 102 10.32 -3.98 -11.44
C ASP A 102 10.48 -5.48 -11.43
N LEU A 103 9.34 -6.17 -11.42
CA LEU A 103 9.30 -7.60 -11.66
C LEU A 103 9.55 -7.78 -13.16
N GLN A 104 10.74 -7.32 -13.58
CA GLN A 104 11.46 -7.96 -14.65
C GLN A 104 11.40 -9.44 -14.31
N PRO A 105 11.12 -10.35 -15.23
CA PRO A 105 11.20 -11.78 -14.95
C PRO A 105 12.56 -11.97 -14.27
N VAL A 106 12.52 -12.23 -12.96
CA VAL A 106 13.73 -12.29 -12.14
C VAL A 106 14.50 -13.47 -12.68
N ASP A 107 15.53 -13.13 -13.44
CA ASP A 107 16.55 -14.08 -13.79
C ASP A 107 17.06 -14.63 -12.45
N THR A 108 16.76 -15.90 -12.16
CA THR A 108 17.03 -16.57 -10.88
C THR A 108 18.52 -16.54 -10.47
N LYS A 109 19.34 -15.85 -11.27
CA LYS A 109 20.79 -15.67 -11.06
C LYS A 109 21.19 -14.46 -10.21
N THR A 110 20.25 -13.54 -9.83
CA THR A 110 20.59 -12.30 -9.10
C THR A 110 19.85 -12.14 -7.75
N LEU A 111 19.12 -13.14 -7.28
CA LEU A 111 18.56 -13.13 -5.93
C LEU A 111 19.69 -13.36 -4.93
N GLU A 112 20.11 -12.29 -4.23
CA GLU A 112 21.01 -12.43 -3.10
C GLU A 112 20.30 -13.24 -2.00
N ASN A 113 20.93 -14.35 -1.63
CA ASN A 113 20.43 -15.18 -0.54
C ASN A 113 20.68 -14.46 0.80
N TYR A 114 19.66 -14.26 1.61
CA TYR A 114 19.77 -13.63 2.93
C TYR A 114 19.10 -14.45 4.01
N VAL A 115 19.56 -14.29 5.26
CA VAL A 115 19.00 -15.02 6.40
C VAL A 115 17.66 -14.40 6.83
N VAL A 116 16.58 -15.17 6.73
CA VAL A 116 15.22 -14.80 7.14
C VAL A 116 14.99 -15.15 8.60
N CYS A 117 15.33 -16.37 9.01
CA CYS A 117 15.22 -16.84 10.38
C CYS A 117 16.60 -16.91 11.05
N LYS A 118 16.93 -15.94 11.89
CA LYS A 118 18.23 -15.88 12.58
C LYS A 118 18.39 -16.98 13.63
N CYS A 119 17.30 -17.44 14.27
CA CYS A 119 17.36 -18.44 15.34
C CYS A 119 17.76 -19.83 14.80
N ASN A 120 17.28 -20.18 13.61
CA ASN A 120 17.52 -21.48 12.98
C ASN A 120 18.37 -21.36 11.70
N ASN A 121 18.94 -20.18 11.46
CA ASN A 121 19.80 -19.87 10.30
C ASN A 121 19.17 -20.27 8.94
N VAL A 122 17.86 -20.01 8.78
CA VAL A 122 17.11 -20.32 7.56
C VAL A 122 17.20 -19.16 6.61
N SER A 123 17.67 -19.42 5.39
CA SER A 123 17.81 -18.44 4.34
C SER A 123 16.52 -18.30 3.50
N TYR A 124 16.49 -17.28 2.65
CA TYR A 124 15.41 -17.05 1.68
C TYR A 124 15.27 -18.24 0.71
N PHE A 125 16.38 -18.81 0.24
CA PHE A 125 16.35 -19.95 -0.68
C PHE A 125 15.86 -21.22 -0.02
N ASP A 126 16.18 -21.45 1.26
CA ASP A 126 15.64 -22.62 2.01
C ASP A 126 14.11 -22.56 2.09
N ILE A 127 13.53 -21.36 2.20
CA ILE A 127 12.09 -21.15 2.20
C ILE A 127 11.51 -21.41 0.81
N LEU A 128 12.13 -20.91 -0.25
CA LEU A 128 11.68 -21.14 -1.63
C LEU A 128 11.70 -22.62 -2.01
N ASP A 129 12.76 -23.33 -1.67
CA ASP A 129 12.88 -24.78 -1.92
C ASP A 129 11.79 -25.56 -1.18
N ALA A 130 11.52 -25.18 0.07
CA ALA A 130 10.43 -25.78 0.84
C ALA A 130 9.03 -25.49 0.26
N ILE A 131 8.80 -24.33 -0.36
CA ILE A 131 7.55 -24.01 -1.07
C ILE A 131 7.41 -24.86 -2.33
N GLN A 132 8.49 -24.93 -3.15
CA GLN A 132 8.47 -25.71 -4.40
C GLN A 132 8.21 -27.20 -4.18
N GLY A 133 8.73 -27.76 -3.10
CA GLY A 133 8.46 -29.14 -2.68
C GLY A 133 6.98 -29.41 -2.30
N ASN A 134 6.17 -28.36 -2.15
CA ASN A 134 4.77 -28.43 -1.71
C ASN A 134 3.80 -27.72 -2.66
N SER A 135 4.10 -27.68 -3.96
CA SER A 135 3.37 -26.93 -4.99
C SER A 135 1.88 -27.31 -5.19
N ASN A 136 1.42 -28.40 -4.59
CA ASN A 136 0.02 -28.85 -4.66
C ASN A 136 -0.90 -28.25 -3.59
N ILE A 137 -0.37 -27.42 -2.68
CA ILE A 137 -1.12 -26.83 -1.58
C ILE A 137 -1.49 -25.40 -1.98
N THR A 138 -2.79 -25.08 -1.98
CA THR A 138 -3.33 -23.76 -2.33
C THR A 138 -3.63 -22.87 -1.12
N ASP A 139 -3.61 -23.42 0.08
CA ASP A 139 -3.84 -22.69 1.33
C ASP A 139 -2.52 -22.14 1.90
N LEU A 140 -2.45 -20.83 2.07
CA LEU A 140 -1.28 -20.10 2.57
C LEU A 140 -0.78 -20.64 3.93
N LEU A 141 -1.70 -20.91 4.86
CA LEU A 141 -1.35 -21.38 6.20
C LEU A 141 -0.85 -22.83 6.16
N ALA A 142 -1.42 -23.66 5.32
CA ALA A 142 -0.97 -25.04 5.11
C ALA A 142 0.44 -25.09 4.49
N VAL A 143 0.74 -24.17 3.53
CA VAL A 143 2.10 -24.02 3.00
C VAL A 143 3.06 -23.53 4.08
N PHE A 144 2.64 -22.56 4.90
CA PHE A 144 3.47 -22.09 6.01
C PHE A 144 3.83 -23.20 7.01
N ASP A 145 2.86 -24.04 7.38
CA ASP A 145 3.11 -25.17 8.30
C ASP A 145 4.11 -26.15 7.70
N LYS A 146 4.03 -26.43 6.40
CA LYS A 146 5.01 -27.30 5.72
C LYS A 146 6.40 -26.67 5.62
N VAL A 147 6.49 -25.41 5.29
CA VAL A 147 7.76 -24.65 5.30
C VAL A 147 8.37 -24.65 6.69
N LYS A 148 7.56 -24.47 7.74
CA LYS A 148 7.97 -24.52 9.14
C LYS A 148 8.45 -25.92 9.55
N GLU A 149 7.78 -26.99 9.12
CA GLU A 149 8.19 -28.38 9.38
C GLU A 149 9.56 -28.68 8.75
N THR A 150 9.76 -28.24 7.51
CA THR A 150 10.98 -28.53 6.72
C THR A 150 12.17 -27.69 7.19
N THR A 151 11.98 -26.37 7.33
CA THR A 151 13.08 -25.42 7.59
C THR A 151 13.27 -25.10 9.07
N LYS A 152 12.32 -25.45 9.94
CA LYS A 152 12.26 -25.05 11.35
C LYS A 152 12.17 -23.54 11.57
N CYS A 153 11.86 -22.74 10.53
CA CYS A 153 11.61 -21.30 10.70
C CYS A 153 10.41 -21.07 11.64
N SER A 154 10.40 -19.94 12.33
CA SER A 154 9.33 -19.55 13.29
C SER A 154 9.09 -20.52 14.46
N THR A 155 9.96 -21.51 14.70
CA THR A 155 9.84 -22.43 15.84
C THR A 155 10.52 -21.92 17.11
N GLY A 156 11.38 -20.91 17.01
CA GLY A 156 12.09 -20.29 18.13
C GLY A 156 11.37 -19.02 18.63
N CYS A 157 11.95 -17.85 18.39
CA CYS A 157 11.41 -16.57 18.86
C CYS A 157 10.15 -16.06 18.14
N GLY A 158 9.76 -16.68 17.01
CA GLY A 158 8.61 -16.29 16.20
C GLY A 158 8.81 -15.00 15.36
N GLY A 159 9.88 -14.26 15.56
CA GLY A 159 10.11 -12.95 14.94
C GLY A 159 10.28 -12.94 13.41
N CYS A 160 10.36 -14.10 12.77
CA CYS A 160 10.41 -14.22 11.31
C CYS A 160 9.04 -14.59 10.70
N TYR A 161 7.99 -14.76 11.49
CA TYR A 161 6.67 -15.20 11.03
C TYR A 161 6.15 -14.36 9.87
N ASP A 162 6.03 -13.04 10.05
CA ASP A 162 5.48 -12.13 9.05
C ASP A 162 6.30 -12.12 7.75
N LYS A 163 7.62 -12.21 7.86
CA LYS A 163 8.52 -12.29 6.70
C LYS A 163 8.33 -13.58 5.92
N VAL A 164 8.17 -14.71 6.60
CA VAL A 164 7.94 -16.02 5.96
C VAL A 164 6.57 -16.03 5.27
N ILE A 165 5.52 -15.56 5.93
CA ILE A 165 4.18 -15.44 5.34
C ILE A 165 4.21 -14.57 4.08
N LYS A 166 4.91 -13.43 4.12
CA LYS A 166 5.05 -12.55 2.96
C LYS A 166 5.73 -13.27 1.79
N ILE A 167 6.84 -13.96 2.01
CA ILE A 167 7.55 -14.73 0.98
C ILE A 167 6.65 -15.80 0.37
N ILE A 168 5.89 -16.53 1.19
CA ILE A 168 4.95 -17.56 0.71
C ILE A 168 3.85 -16.93 -0.14
N SER A 169 3.22 -15.86 0.34
CA SER A 169 2.16 -15.14 -0.38
C SER A 169 2.64 -14.63 -1.74
N GLU A 170 3.82 -14.02 -1.81
CA GLU A 170 4.42 -13.53 -3.04
C GLU A 170 4.76 -14.67 -4.02
N THR A 171 5.15 -15.82 -3.50
CA THR A 171 5.50 -17.00 -4.33
C THR A 171 4.26 -17.72 -4.86
N MET A 172 3.17 -17.77 -4.08
CA MET A 172 1.91 -18.41 -4.48
C MET A 172 1.09 -17.57 -5.47
N ASN A 173 1.30 -16.25 -5.51
CA ASN A 173 0.59 -15.34 -6.43
C ASN A 173 1.32 -15.16 -7.78
N ARG A 174 2.39 -15.89 -8.00
CA ARG A 174 3.10 -15.98 -9.30
C ARG A 174 2.59 -17.15 -10.13
#